data_190e4591be58d7768c7c92836119a74c
#
_entry.id   190e4591be58d7768c7c92836119a74c
#
_cell.length_a   1.000
_cell.length_b   1.000
_cell.length_c   1.000
_cell.angle_alpha   90.00
_cell.angle_beta   90.00
_cell.angle_gamma   90.00
#
_symmetry.space_group_name_H-M   'P 1'
#
loop_
_entity.id
_entity.type
_entity.pdbx_description
1 polymer ?
#
loop_
_entity_poly.entity_id
_entity_poly.type
_entity_poly.pdbx_seq_one_letter_code
_entity_poly.pdbx_strand_id
1 'polypeptide(L)'
;LPFLRPSDLPLGLEPLDGFAQVVAAALDQARERAKPGQALVAMGHCYMVGGEVSELSERRIQRGHQDAVPAAVFPSDLAYVALGHLHLAQAVGGREGLRYAGSLLPLSMDERGYRHGVTLVELEGAELRSVRHVPVPRPVELRRIPERGAAPVAEILAAIDQLPERTAAGEAALWPFVEVHVRVEAPDAALRKVLADALAEKAVRVVHTATVLAGGGGALGDDAPDVPSLGQLGEAEVFARKWRLDYGSLPGDDVRADFGQLVAMAKDPGAADRERLARIAPLVTARPAGELSGSSTQAEG
;
A
#
# COMPACT_ATOMS: atom_id res chain seq x y z
N LEU A 1 6.39 -1.35 19.02
CA LEU A 1 7.75 -1.89 18.96
C LEU A 1 8.32 -1.49 17.60
N PRO A 2 9.44 -0.76 17.54
CA PRO A 2 10.12 -0.54 16.29
C PRO A 2 10.57 -1.91 15.77
N PHE A 3 10.49 -2.09 14.46
CA PHE A 3 10.79 -3.31 13.73
C PHE A 3 11.87 -4.17 14.40
N LEU A 4 11.50 -5.36 14.90
CA LEU A 4 12.48 -6.37 15.30
C LEU A 4 13.27 -6.77 14.06
N ARG A 5 14.56 -6.48 14.08
CA ARG A 5 15.48 -6.95 13.02
C ARG A 5 15.91 -8.37 13.38
N PRO A 6 16.28 -9.21 12.40
CA PRO A 6 16.88 -10.52 12.70
C PRO A 6 18.09 -10.42 13.64
N SER A 7 18.82 -9.28 13.62
CA SER A 7 19.93 -9.01 14.53
C SER A 7 19.51 -8.73 15.98
N ASP A 8 18.25 -8.44 16.23
CA ASP A 8 17.72 -8.12 17.55
C ASP A 8 17.17 -9.37 18.25
N LEU A 9 17.18 -10.50 17.56
CA LEU A 9 16.72 -11.80 18.04
C LEU A 9 17.91 -12.66 18.51
N PRO A 10 17.71 -13.57 19.47
CA PRO A 10 18.71 -14.58 19.79
C PRO A 10 19.10 -15.39 18.55
N LEU A 11 20.37 -15.75 18.45
CA LEU A 11 20.90 -16.53 17.34
C LEU A 11 20.08 -17.81 17.11
N GLY A 12 19.56 -18.00 15.90
CA GLY A 12 18.83 -19.20 15.49
C GLY A 12 17.32 -19.15 15.68
N LEU A 13 16.74 -18.00 16.08
CA LEU A 13 15.29 -17.82 16.08
C LEU A 13 14.79 -17.23 14.76
N GLU A 14 13.75 -17.85 14.22
CA GLU A 14 12.98 -17.25 13.13
C GLU A 14 12.26 -15.97 13.61
N PRO A 15 12.09 -14.95 12.76
CA PRO A 15 11.50 -13.67 13.15
C PRO A 15 10.12 -13.79 13.82
N LEU A 16 9.29 -14.74 13.37
CA LEU A 16 7.96 -14.97 13.93
C LEU A 16 8.03 -15.55 15.35
N ASP A 17 8.92 -16.50 15.58
CA ASP A 17 9.13 -17.11 16.91
C ASP A 17 9.69 -16.07 17.88
N GLY A 18 10.61 -15.21 17.42
CA GLY A 18 11.11 -14.10 18.22
C GLY A 18 10.02 -13.09 18.58
N PHE A 19 9.14 -12.76 17.65
CA PHE A 19 7.98 -11.89 17.92
C PHE A 19 7.05 -12.51 18.96
N ALA A 20 6.72 -13.79 18.83
CA ALA A 20 5.88 -14.51 19.77
C ALA A 20 6.49 -14.53 21.19
N GLN A 21 7.81 -14.74 21.31
CA GLN A 21 8.52 -14.71 22.60
C GLN A 21 8.48 -13.32 23.25
N VAL A 22 8.69 -12.26 22.47
CA VAL A 22 8.60 -10.88 23.00
C VAL A 22 7.18 -10.56 23.48
N VAL A 23 6.16 -10.95 22.73
CA VAL A 23 4.76 -10.79 23.15
C VAL A 23 4.48 -11.57 24.42
N ALA A 24 4.90 -12.86 24.51
CA ALA A 24 4.71 -13.69 25.70
C ALA A 24 5.38 -13.07 26.93
N ALA A 25 6.64 -12.64 26.84
CA ALA A 25 7.35 -12.00 27.93
C ALA A 25 6.69 -10.71 28.41
N ALA A 26 6.18 -9.88 27.47
CA ALA A 26 5.45 -8.67 27.82
C ALA A 26 4.13 -8.96 28.52
N LEU A 27 3.41 -10.01 28.08
CA LEU A 27 2.17 -10.45 28.72
C LEU A 27 2.39 -11.02 30.11
N ASP A 28 3.45 -11.78 30.31
CA ASP A 28 3.79 -12.32 31.64
C ASP A 28 4.08 -11.19 32.63
N GLN A 29 4.85 -10.19 32.24
CA GLN A 29 5.04 -8.99 33.06
C GLN A 29 3.73 -8.23 33.33
N ALA A 30 2.82 -8.16 32.36
CA ALA A 30 1.53 -7.52 32.54
C ALA A 30 0.66 -8.29 33.56
N ARG A 31 0.65 -9.64 33.46
CA ARG A 31 -0.06 -10.54 34.40
C ARG A 31 0.44 -10.39 35.84
N GLU A 32 1.77 -10.34 36.02
CA GLU A 32 2.38 -10.13 37.35
C GLU A 32 1.98 -8.80 38.01
N ARG A 33 1.73 -7.76 37.20
CA ARG A 33 1.37 -6.43 37.66
C ARG A 33 -0.14 -6.21 37.75
N ALA A 34 -0.93 -7.06 37.15
CA ALA A 34 -2.38 -6.93 37.11
C ALA A 34 -2.98 -7.18 38.52
N LYS A 35 -3.97 -6.39 38.88
CA LYS A 35 -4.76 -6.60 40.09
C LYS A 35 -5.88 -7.60 39.81
N PRO A 36 -6.37 -8.33 40.84
CA PRO A 36 -7.54 -9.17 40.68
C PRO A 36 -8.72 -8.41 40.06
N GLY A 37 -9.35 -8.98 39.03
CA GLY A 37 -10.47 -8.36 38.31
C GLY A 37 -10.11 -7.25 37.35
N GLN A 38 -8.81 -7.01 37.08
CA GLN A 38 -8.37 -6.04 36.10
C GLN A 38 -8.27 -6.68 34.71
N ALA A 39 -8.86 -6.04 33.69
CA ALA A 39 -8.76 -6.47 32.31
C ALA A 39 -7.34 -6.29 31.78
N LEU A 40 -6.84 -7.28 31.05
CA LEU A 40 -5.63 -7.19 30.25
C LEU A 40 -5.99 -6.81 28.82
N VAL A 41 -5.44 -5.71 28.34
CA VAL A 41 -5.60 -5.21 26.97
C VAL A 41 -4.23 -5.10 26.32
N ALA A 42 -4.10 -5.63 25.12
CA ALA A 42 -2.89 -5.48 24.31
C ALA A 42 -3.11 -4.52 23.15
N MET A 43 -2.04 -3.88 22.69
CA MET A 43 -2.00 -3.10 21.47
C MET A 43 -0.84 -3.61 20.60
N GLY A 44 -1.09 -3.77 19.30
CA GLY A 44 -0.08 -4.23 18.36
C GLY A 44 -0.21 -3.58 16.99
N HIS A 45 0.89 -3.57 16.24
CA HIS A 45 0.91 -3.14 14.85
C HIS A 45 1.58 -4.22 14.02
N CYS A 46 0.78 -5.14 13.47
CA CYS A 46 1.27 -6.31 12.73
C CYS A 46 0.22 -6.78 11.72
N TYR A 47 0.69 -7.53 10.71
CA TYR A 47 -0.19 -8.22 9.78
C TYR A 47 -0.57 -9.60 10.35
N MET A 48 -1.86 -9.85 10.46
CA MET A 48 -2.38 -11.11 10.99
C MET A 48 -2.82 -12.05 9.88
N VAL A 49 -2.65 -13.35 10.10
CA VAL A 49 -3.19 -14.39 9.21
C VAL A 49 -4.69 -14.21 9.04
N GLY A 50 -5.16 -14.17 7.77
CA GLY A 50 -6.59 -14.03 7.45
C GLY A 50 -7.13 -12.61 7.54
N GLY A 51 -6.27 -11.59 7.72
CA GLY A 51 -6.66 -10.19 7.59
C GLY A 51 -6.90 -9.80 6.13
N GLU A 52 -7.98 -9.08 5.85
CA GLU A 52 -8.25 -8.49 4.54
C GLU A 52 -7.44 -7.22 4.34
N VAL A 53 -6.76 -7.10 3.19
CA VAL A 53 -5.86 -6.00 2.86
C VAL A 53 -6.40 -5.15 1.70
N SER A 54 -6.09 -3.86 1.71
CA SER A 54 -6.25 -2.98 0.55
C SER A 54 -4.98 -3.02 -0.30
N GLU A 55 -5.11 -3.40 -1.57
CA GLU A 55 -3.95 -3.65 -2.44
C GLU A 55 -3.11 -2.40 -2.72
N LEU A 56 -3.71 -1.22 -2.76
CA LEU A 56 -3.04 0.03 -3.11
C LEU A 56 -2.48 0.80 -1.90
N SER A 57 -3.06 0.66 -0.72
CA SER A 57 -2.67 1.43 0.47
C SER A 57 -1.86 0.63 1.48
N GLU A 58 -2.12 -0.67 1.56
CA GLU A 58 -1.44 -1.56 2.49
C GLU A 58 -0.37 -2.35 1.74
N ARG A 59 0.88 -2.03 2.02
CA ARG A 59 1.98 -2.83 1.48
C ARG A 59 1.87 -4.23 2.05
N ARG A 60 1.59 -5.21 1.20
CA ARG A 60 1.93 -6.60 1.55
C ARG A 60 3.41 -6.59 1.85
N ILE A 61 3.77 -6.75 3.12
CA ILE A 61 5.18 -6.78 3.53
C ILE A 61 5.72 -8.16 3.11
N GLN A 62 5.94 -8.32 1.80
CA GLN A 62 6.64 -9.46 1.20
C GLN A 62 8.14 -9.18 1.02
N ARG A 63 8.67 -8.13 1.66
CA ARG A 63 10.11 -7.91 1.69
C ARG A 63 10.69 -8.45 2.98
N GLY A 64 11.23 -9.67 2.88
CA GLY A 64 12.07 -10.30 3.89
C GLY A 64 11.30 -10.70 5.15
N HIS A 65 10.78 -11.94 5.17
CA HIS A 65 10.45 -12.72 6.38
C HIS A 65 9.55 -12.04 7.44
N GLN A 66 8.56 -11.25 7.06
CA GLN A 66 7.46 -10.98 7.97
C GLN A 66 6.27 -11.86 7.55
N ASP A 67 6.28 -13.08 8.04
CA ASP A 67 5.14 -13.97 7.95
C ASP A 67 3.97 -13.37 8.73
N ALA A 68 2.75 -13.58 8.21
CA ALA A 68 1.56 -13.13 8.90
C ALA A 68 1.50 -13.75 10.30
N VAL A 69 1.23 -12.93 11.30
CA VAL A 69 1.19 -13.33 12.71
C VAL A 69 -0.07 -14.17 12.96
N PRO A 70 0.04 -15.40 13.48
CA PRO A 70 -1.13 -16.20 13.82
C PRO A 70 -1.85 -15.64 15.05
N ALA A 71 -3.17 -15.77 15.09
CA ALA A 71 -3.99 -15.27 16.21
C ALA A 71 -3.60 -15.87 17.58
N ALA A 72 -2.99 -17.05 17.57
CA ALA A 72 -2.51 -17.75 18.78
C ALA A 72 -1.40 -17.00 19.54
N VAL A 73 -0.69 -16.06 18.89
CA VAL A 73 0.31 -15.20 19.55
C VAL A 73 -0.34 -14.31 20.62
N PHE A 74 -1.63 -14.00 20.46
CA PHE A 74 -2.41 -13.26 21.47
C PHE A 74 -3.33 -14.23 22.21
N PRO A 75 -2.99 -14.62 23.47
CA PRO A 75 -3.76 -15.58 24.26
C PRO A 75 -5.21 -15.12 24.51
N SER A 76 -6.07 -16.07 24.87
CA SER A 76 -7.50 -15.84 25.06
C SER A 76 -7.86 -15.14 26.37
N ASP A 77 -6.93 -15.03 27.31
CA ASP A 77 -7.09 -14.29 28.58
C ASP A 77 -6.96 -12.77 28.41
N LEU A 78 -6.59 -12.29 27.23
CA LEU A 78 -6.67 -10.88 26.89
C LEU A 78 -8.13 -10.49 26.66
N ALA A 79 -8.62 -9.52 27.42
CA ALA A 79 -9.96 -9.00 27.25
C ALA A 79 -10.14 -8.33 25.87
N TYR A 80 -9.10 -7.65 25.39
CA TYR A 80 -9.11 -7.02 24.06
C TYR A 80 -7.70 -6.86 23.49
N VAL A 81 -7.58 -6.99 22.17
CA VAL A 81 -6.34 -6.72 21.42
C VAL A 81 -6.64 -5.73 20.31
N ALA A 82 -6.14 -4.50 20.47
CA ALA A 82 -6.25 -3.44 19.47
C ALA A 82 -5.11 -3.56 18.46
N LEU A 83 -5.43 -3.89 17.21
CA LEU A 83 -4.47 -4.02 16.12
C LEU A 83 -4.48 -2.78 15.23
N GLY A 84 -3.29 -2.34 14.83
CA GLY A 84 -3.04 -1.42 13.73
C GLY A 84 -2.36 -2.15 12.57
N HIS A 85 -2.20 -1.49 11.46
CA HIS A 85 -1.64 -1.90 10.16
C HIS A 85 -2.71 -1.98 9.08
N LEU A 86 -3.74 -2.81 9.21
CA LEU A 86 -4.80 -2.93 8.20
C LEU A 86 -5.83 -1.80 8.35
N HIS A 87 -6.23 -1.24 7.21
CA HIS A 87 -7.11 -0.06 7.13
C HIS A 87 -8.59 -0.43 7.18
N LEU A 88 -8.95 -1.68 6.87
CA LEU A 88 -10.30 -2.19 7.03
C LEU A 88 -10.55 -2.58 8.49
N ALA A 89 -11.57 -1.98 9.11
CA ALA A 89 -12.02 -2.37 10.46
C ALA A 89 -12.58 -3.80 10.43
N GLN A 90 -11.92 -4.75 11.10
CA GLN A 90 -12.25 -6.17 11.04
C GLN A 90 -11.79 -6.95 12.28
N ALA A 91 -12.54 -7.98 12.65
CA ALA A 91 -12.10 -8.99 13.61
C ALA A 91 -11.20 -10.02 12.91
N VAL A 92 -10.27 -10.62 13.64
CA VAL A 92 -9.31 -11.59 13.09
C VAL A 92 -9.33 -12.88 13.91
N GLY A 93 -9.07 -14.01 13.24
CA GLY A 93 -9.03 -15.31 13.91
C GLY A 93 -10.35 -15.74 14.55
N GLY A 94 -11.48 -15.23 14.06
CA GLY A 94 -12.82 -15.52 14.61
C GLY A 94 -13.07 -14.95 16.01
N ARG A 95 -12.24 -14.00 16.49
CA ARG A 95 -12.29 -13.42 17.83
C ARG A 95 -12.72 -11.96 17.77
N GLU A 96 -13.89 -11.62 18.33
CA GLU A 96 -14.37 -10.22 18.42
C GLU A 96 -13.42 -9.30 19.19
N GLY A 97 -12.77 -9.81 20.20
CA GLY A 97 -11.78 -9.08 21.01
C GLY A 97 -10.40 -8.97 20.39
N LEU A 98 -10.15 -9.54 19.20
CA LEU A 98 -8.88 -9.43 18.46
C LEU A 98 -9.17 -8.78 17.12
N ARG A 99 -8.91 -7.47 16.99
CA ARG A 99 -9.35 -6.77 15.79
C ARG A 99 -8.55 -5.54 15.41
N TYR A 100 -8.60 -5.21 14.14
CA TYR A 100 -8.17 -3.94 13.60
C TYR A 100 -9.27 -2.90 13.77
N ALA A 101 -8.89 -1.74 14.27
CA ALA A 101 -9.79 -0.58 14.30
C ALA A 101 -10.02 0.00 12.91
N GLY A 102 -9.11 -0.28 11.97
CA GLY A 102 -9.07 0.32 10.66
C GLY A 102 -8.46 1.73 10.66
N SER A 103 -8.45 2.37 9.50
CA SER A 103 -8.07 3.77 9.37
C SER A 103 -9.25 4.70 9.65
N LEU A 104 -8.97 5.87 10.20
CA LEU A 104 -10.01 6.87 10.46
C LEU A 104 -10.47 7.56 9.15
N LEU A 105 -9.56 7.69 8.20
CA LEU A 105 -9.77 8.28 6.87
C LEU A 105 -9.24 7.34 5.79
N PRO A 106 -9.80 7.37 4.57
CA PRO A 106 -9.27 6.60 3.46
C PRO A 106 -7.89 7.11 3.05
N LEU A 107 -6.96 6.20 2.81
CA LEU A 107 -5.61 6.47 2.34
C LEU A 107 -5.42 6.12 0.86
N SER A 108 -6.41 5.46 0.24
CA SER A 108 -6.44 5.18 -1.19
C SER A 108 -7.86 5.15 -1.74
N MET A 109 -7.97 5.17 -3.08
CA MET A 109 -9.27 5.07 -3.77
C MET A 109 -9.92 3.68 -3.61
N ASP A 110 -9.15 2.65 -3.31
CA ASP A 110 -9.69 1.30 -3.05
C ASP A 110 -10.49 1.25 -1.76
N GLU A 111 -10.18 2.12 -0.82
CA GLU A 111 -10.86 2.21 0.47
C GLU A 111 -12.16 3.03 0.41
N ARG A 112 -12.59 3.49 -0.78
CA ARG A 112 -13.80 4.32 -0.92
C ARG A 112 -15.05 3.64 -0.36
N GLY A 113 -15.09 2.30 -0.41
CA GLY A 113 -16.18 1.47 0.13
C GLY A 113 -16.08 1.18 1.63
N TYR A 114 -14.98 1.51 2.29
CA TYR A 114 -14.79 1.23 3.71
C TYR A 114 -15.62 2.17 4.58
N ARG A 115 -16.13 1.63 5.67
CA ARG A 115 -16.77 2.41 6.72
C ARG A 115 -15.71 2.81 7.74
N HIS A 116 -15.01 3.91 7.45
CA HIS A 116 -13.98 4.43 8.36
C HIS A 116 -14.59 4.89 9.68
N GLY A 117 -13.83 4.73 10.77
CA GLY A 117 -14.36 5.09 12.07
C GLY A 117 -13.43 4.66 13.21
N VAL A 118 -14.00 4.58 14.40
CA VAL A 118 -13.32 4.13 15.59
C VAL A 118 -14.01 2.90 16.19
N THR A 119 -13.27 2.11 16.97
CA THR A 119 -13.82 0.98 17.69
C THR A 119 -14.03 1.38 19.15
N LEU A 120 -15.28 1.35 19.62
CA LEU A 120 -15.63 1.51 21.00
C LEU A 120 -15.64 0.14 21.69
N VAL A 121 -14.88 0.02 22.77
CA VAL A 121 -14.73 -1.21 23.54
C VAL A 121 -15.24 -0.96 24.96
N GLU A 122 -16.15 -1.80 25.43
CA GLU A 122 -16.67 -1.77 26.78
C GLU A 122 -16.15 -2.99 27.54
N LEU A 123 -15.58 -2.76 28.71
CA LEU A 123 -15.07 -3.79 29.60
C LEU A 123 -15.86 -3.78 30.89
N GLU A 124 -16.11 -4.95 31.44
CA GLU A 124 -16.73 -5.13 32.77
C GLU A 124 -15.82 -6.03 33.62
N GLY A 125 -15.19 -5.44 34.65
CA GLY A 125 -14.14 -6.14 35.36
C GLY A 125 -12.99 -6.56 34.42
N ALA A 126 -12.68 -7.84 34.40
CA ALA A 126 -11.64 -8.42 33.55
C ALA A 126 -12.14 -8.83 32.16
N GLU A 127 -13.43 -8.71 31.86
CA GLU A 127 -14.04 -9.28 30.67
C GLU A 127 -14.41 -8.24 29.62
N LEU A 128 -14.38 -8.66 28.35
CA LEU A 128 -14.92 -7.89 27.23
C LEU A 128 -16.45 -7.98 27.26
N ARG A 129 -17.12 -6.84 27.42
CA ARG A 129 -18.58 -6.75 27.41
C ARG A 129 -19.14 -6.51 26.01
N SER A 130 -18.59 -5.53 25.31
CA SER A 130 -19.03 -5.22 23.95
C SER A 130 -17.92 -4.59 23.11
N VAL A 131 -18.04 -4.80 21.80
CA VAL A 131 -17.21 -4.11 20.79
C VAL A 131 -18.15 -3.55 19.72
N ARG A 132 -18.01 -2.26 19.46
CA ARG A 132 -18.85 -1.57 18.47
C ARG A 132 -18.04 -0.67 17.58
N HIS A 133 -18.16 -0.84 16.28
CA HIS A 133 -17.60 0.10 15.31
C HIS A 133 -18.49 1.34 15.22
N VAL A 134 -17.89 2.52 15.38
CA VAL A 134 -18.57 3.81 15.31
C VAL A 134 -18.07 4.53 14.06
N PRO A 135 -18.86 4.60 12.98
CA PRO A 135 -18.46 5.29 11.77
C PRO A 135 -18.24 6.79 12.01
N VAL A 136 -17.20 7.32 11.40
CA VAL A 136 -16.95 8.76 11.32
C VAL A 136 -17.24 9.23 9.89
N PRO A 137 -18.15 10.19 9.71
CA PRO A 137 -18.48 10.69 8.38
C PRO A 137 -17.27 11.32 7.69
N ARG A 138 -17.06 10.97 6.43
CA ARG A 138 -16.03 11.61 5.61
C ARG A 138 -16.53 12.99 5.16
N PRO A 139 -15.76 14.07 5.36
CA PRO A 139 -16.11 15.38 4.85
C PRO A 139 -15.94 15.49 3.32
N VAL A 140 -15.10 14.63 2.74
CA VAL A 140 -14.74 14.63 1.32
C VAL A 140 -15.05 13.28 0.71
N GLU A 141 -15.80 13.27 -0.38
CA GLU A 141 -16.16 12.06 -1.11
C GLU A 141 -14.98 11.53 -1.93
N LEU A 142 -14.88 10.19 -2.04
CA LEU A 142 -14.02 9.50 -3.00
C LEU A 142 -14.93 8.89 -4.08
N ARG A 143 -14.76 9.30 -5.32
CA ARG A 143 -15.59 8.91 -6.45
C ARG A 143 -14.76 8.27 -7.56
N ARG A 144 -15.19 7.15 -8.08
CA ARG A 144 -14.64 6.54 -9.29
C ARG A 144 -15.60 6.70 -10.46
N ILE A 145 -15.08 7.00 -11.64
CA ILE A 145 -15.83 7.13 -12.89
C ILE A 145 -15.25 6.13 -13.93
N PRO A 146 -16.02 5.13 -14.35
CA PRO A 146 -17.31 4.69 -13.80
C PRO A 146 -17.15 4.08 -12.41
N GLU A 147 -18.23 3.86 -11.69
CA GLU A 147 -18.20 3.29 -10.33
C GLU A 147 -17.51 1.92 -10.27
N ARG A 148 -17.65 1.13 -11.33
CA ARG A 148 -17.02 -0.20 -11.48
C ARG A 148 -16.42 -0.37 -12.88
N GLY A 149 -15.27 -1.05 -12.95
CA GLY A 149 -14.60 -1.35 -14.20
C GLY A 149 -14.06 -0.10 -14.92
N ALA A 150 -14.12 -0.11 -16.25
CA ALA A 150 -13.74 0.99 -17.13
C ALA A 150 -14.79 1.15 -18.26
N ALA A 151 -15.04 2.38 -18.71
CA ALA A 151 -16.02 2.68 -19.74
C ALA A 151 -15.37 3.37 -20.96
N PRO A 152 -16.01 3.31 -22.15
CA PRO A 152 -15.55 4.05 -23.33
C PRO A 152 -15.45 5.55 -23.07
N VAL A 153 -14.57 6.23 -23.82
CA VAL A 153 -14.30 7.67 -23.69
C VAL A 153 -15.57 8.50 -23.71
N ALA A 154 -16.52 8.20 -24.60
CA ALA A 154 -17.77 8.96 -24.73
C ALA A 154 -18.64 8.88 -23.46
N GLU A 155 -18.72 7.70 -22.84
CA GLU A 155 -19.45 7.51 -21.58
C GLU A 155 -18.78 8.24 -20.42
N ILE A 156 -17.44 8.22 -20.39
CA ILE A 156 -16.66 8.94 -19.37
C ILE A 156 -16.87 10.44 -19.50
N LEU A 157 -16.78 10.99 -20.72
CA LEU A 157 -17.01 12.42 -20.95
C LEU A 157 -18.44 12.85 -20.57
N ALA A 158 -19.43 12.02 -20.89
CA ALA A 158 -20.82 12.27 -20.48
C ALA A 158 -20.98 12.24 -18.94
N ALA A 159 -20.28 11.34 -18.25
CA ALA A 159 -20.28 11.29 -16.79
C ALA A 159 -19.55 12.48 -16.16
N ILE A 160 -18.45 12.93 -16.76
CA ILE A 160 -17.72 14.14 -16.34
C ILE A 160 -18.58 15.39 -16.52
N ASP A 161 -19.34 15.47 -17.60
CA ASP A 161 -20.23 16.61 -17.87
C ASP A 161 -21.29 16.80 -16.77
N GLN A 162 -21.76 15.73 -16.14
CA GLN A 162 -22.69 15.76 -15.02
C GLN A 162 -22.07 16.17 -13.67
N LEU A 163 -20.75 16.37 -13.60
CA LEU A 163 -20.09 16.84 -12.39
C LEU A 163 -20.38 18.34 -12.17
N PRO A 164 -20.46 18.79 -10.90
CA PRO A 164 -20.66 20.20 -10.60
C PRO A 164 -19.55 21.07 -11.19
N GLU A 165 -19.94 22.24 -11.70
CA GLU A 165 -18.99 23.26 -12.14
C GLU A 165 -18.30 23.93 -10.96
N ARG A 166 -17.05 24.35 -11.13
CA ARG A 166 -16.28 25.09 -10.11
C ARG A 166 -16.97 26.33 -9.62
N THR A 167 -17.64 27.06 -10.53
CA THR A 167 -18.34 28.30 -10.24
C THR A 167 -19.57 28.10 -9.37
N ALA A 168 -20.18 26.93 -9.38
CA ALA A 168 -21.38 26.56 -8.61
C ALA A 168 -21.07 25.83 -7.31
N ALA A 169 -19.82 25.41 -7.08
CA ALA A 169 -19.42 24.59 -5.95
C ALA A 169 -18.87 25.43 -4.79
N GLY A 170 -19.05 24.91 -3.57
CA GLY A 170 -18.51 25.50 -2.35
C GLY A 170 -16.96 25.43 -2.26
N GLU A 171 -16.44 25.36 -1.05
CA GLU A 171 -14.99 25.35 -0.79
C GLU A 171 -14.27 24.24 -1.55
N ALA A 172 -13.20 24.59 -2.27
CA ALA A 172 -12.38 23.66 -3.03
C ALA A 172 -11.76 22.52 -2.15
N ALA A 173 -11.56 22.79 -0.86
CA ALA A 173 -11.10 21.81 0.10
C ALA A 173 -12.09 20.64 0.29
N LEU A 174 -13.37 20.84 0.01
CA LEU A 174 -14.42 19.82 0.15
C LEU A 174 -14.77 19.15 -1.18
N TRP A 175 -14.17 19.54 -2.29
CA TRP A 175 -14.42 18.89 -3.58
C TRP A 175 -14.01 17.42 -3.54
N PRO A 176 -14.79 16.51 -4.14
CA PRO A 176 -14.49 15.10 -4.13
C PRO A 176 -13.17 14.78 -4.82
N PHE A 177 -12.48 13.77 -4.31
CA PHE A 177 -11.40 13.13 -5.03
C PHE A 177 -11.98 12.21 -6.09
N VAL A 178 -11.49 12.30 -7.33
CA VAL A 178 -12.01 11.54 -8.46
C VAL A 178 -10.89 10.72 -9.11
N GLU A 179 -11.20 9.46 -9.36
CA GLU A 179 -10.42 8.55 -10.19
C GLU A 179 -11.23 8.19 -11.44
N VAL A 180 -10.58 8.24 -12.61
CA VAL A 180 -11.23 7.99 -13.91
C VAL A 180 -10.61 6.77 -14.57
N HIS A 181 -11.44 5.79 -14.97
CA HIS A 181 -11.02 4.57 -15.64
C HIS A 181 -11.61 4.50 -17.05
N VAL A 182 -10.77 4.70 -18.06
CA VAL A 182 -11.18 4.77 -19.46
C VAL A 182 -10.81 3.50 -20.19
N ARG A 183 -11.78 2.90 -20.88
CA ARG A 183 -11.54 1.78 -21.80
C ARG A 183 -11.25 2.33 -23.20
N VAL A 184 -10.15 1.89 -23.81
CA VAL A 184 -9.72 2.28 -25.15
C VAL A 184 -9.38 1.04 -25.98
N GLU A 185 -9.58 1.13 -27.30
CA GLU A 185 -9.23 0.05 -28.24
C GLU A 185 -7.72 0.04 -28.55
N ALA A 186 -7.08 1.21 -28.51
CA ALA A 186 -5.65 1.40 -28.73
C ALA A 186 -5.13 2.55 -27.88
N PRO A 187 -3.82 2.60 -27.57
CA PRO A 187 -3.22 3.73 -26.88
C PRO A 187 -3.45 5.04 -27.66
N ASP A 188 -3.98 6.05 -26.98
CA ASP A 188 -4.23 7.38 -27.52
C ASP A 188 -3.50 8.45 -26.68
N ALA A 189 -2.48 9.06 -27.25
CA ALA A 189 -1.69 10.09 -26.59
C ALA A 189 -2.50 11.37 -26.31
N ALA A 190 -3.54 11.66 -27.09
CA ALA A 190 -4.39 12.84 -26.93
C ALA A 190 -5.41 12.66 -25.80
N LEU A 191 -5.78 11.44 -25.45
CA LEU A 191 -6.81 11.13 -24.48
C LEU A 191 -6.58 11.82 -23.12
N ARG A 192 -5.33 11.81 -22.63
CA ARG A 192 -4.98 12.46 -21.36
C ARG A 192 -5.33 13.94 -21.36
N LYS A 193 -5.06 14.62 -22.48
CA LYS A 193 -5.39 16.04 -22.64
C LYS A 193 -6.90 16.26 -22.67
N VAL A 194 -7.63 15.45 -23.45
CA VAL A 194 -9.09 15.52 -23.56
C VAL A 194 -9.75 15.38 -22.19
N LEU A 195 -9.33 14.41 -21.40
CA LEU A 195 -9.86 14.20 -20.05
C LEU A 195 -9.48 15.33 -19.09
N ALA A 196 -8.25 15.83 -19.18
CA ALA A 196 -7.80 16.96 -18.35
C ALA A 196 -8.60 18.23 -18.67
N ASP A 197 -8.82 18.52 -19.96
CA ASP A 197 -9.62 19.68 -20.40
C ASP A 197 -11.09 19.55 -19.95
N ALA A 198 -11.68 18.35 -20.05
CA ALA A 198 -13.05 18.09 -19.60
C ALA A 198 -13.24 18.25 -18.07
N LEU A 199 -12.21 17.92 -17.30
CA LEU A 199 -12.22 18.01 -15.84
C LEU A 199 -11.80 19.39 -15.31
N ALA A 200 -11.22 20.24 -16.16
CA ALA A 200 -10.60 21.51 -15.75
C ALA A 200 -11.57 22.45 -15.04
N GLU A 201 -12.82 22.53 -15.52
CA GLU A 201 -13.86 23.43 -14.97
C GLU A 201 -14.77 22.73 -13.94
N LYS A 202 -14.54 21.44 -13.66
CA LYS A 202 -15.36 20.68 -12.70
C LYS A 202 -14.84 20.83 -11.28
N ALA A 203 -15.76 20.87 -10.31
CA ALA A 203 -15.45 20.97 -8.89
C ALA A 203 -15.00 19.64 -8.32
N VAL A 204 -13.87 19.14 -8.81
CA VAL A 204 -13.27 17.85 -8.40
C VAL A 204 -11.76 17.97 -8.25
N ARG A 205 -11.18 17.04 -7.50
CA ARG A 205 -9.73 16.83 -7.35
C ARG A 205 -9.36 15.50 -7.98
N VAL A 206 -8.78 15.54 -9.18
CA VAL A 206 -8.40 14.34 -9.92
C VAL A 206 -7.18 13.70 -9.24
N VAL A 207 -7.32 12.45 -8.82
CA VAL A 207 -6.25 11.68 -8.18
C VAL A 207 -5.51 10.84 -9.22
N HIS A 208 -6.26 10.17 -10.10
CA HIS A 208 -5.70 9.25 -11.07
C HIS A 208 -6.60 9.13 -12.30
N THR A 209 -5.97 8.92 -13.46
CA THR A 209 -6.64 8.53 -14.69
C THR A 209 -5.98 7.26 -15.22
N ALA A 210 -6.72 6.17 -15.21
CA ALA A 210 -6.28 4.87 -15.72
C ALA A 210 -6.84 4.61 -17.11
N THR A 211 -6.02 4.03 -17.98
CA THR A 211 -6.42 3.57 -19.30
C THR A 211 -6.38 2.04 -19.35
N VAL A 212 -7.49 1.43 -19.73
CA VAL A 212 -7.67 -0.01 -19.86
C VAL A 212 -7.87 -0.35 -21.34
N LEU A 213 -7.03 -1.19 -21.91
CA LEU A 213 -7.15 -1.63 -23.29
C LEU A 213 -8.30 -2.63 -23.44
N ALA A 214 -9.19 -2.40 -24.42
CA ALA A 214 -10.22 -3.34 -24.81
C ALA A 214 -9.53 -4.58 -25.42
N GLY A 215 -9.81 -5.76 -24.88
CA GLY A 215 -9.12 -6.99 -25.28
C GLY A 215 -7.92 -7.38 -24.38
N GLY A 216 -7.41 -6.44 -23.56
CA GLY A 216 -6.54 -6.74 -22.41
C GLY A 216 -7.35 -6.99 -21.15
N GLY A 217 -8.58 -7.37 -21.32
CA GLY A 217 -9.59 -7.47 -20.30
C GLY A 217 -9.44 -8.68 -19.43
N GLY A 218 -8.84 -8.48 -18.37
CA GLY A 218 -8.96 -9.25 -17.18
C GLY A 218 -8.26 -8.41 -16.12
N ALA A 219 -8.97 -7.95 -15.09
CA ALA A 219 -8.42 -8.20 -13.78
C ALA A 219 -7.66 -9.53 -13.89
N LEU A 220 -6.44 -9.65 -13.37
CA LEU A 220 -5.69 -10.90 -13.25
C LEU A 220 -6.59 -11.99 -12.62
N GLY A 221 -7.53 -12.49 -13.38
CA GLY A 221 -8.29 -13.69 -13.18
C GLY A 221 -7.60 -14.79 -13.99
N ASP A 222 -7.65 -16.00 -13.54
CA ASP A 222 -6.89 -17.19 -13.85
C ASP A 222 -6.72 -17.60 -15.35
N ASP A 223 -7.12 -16.77 -16.33
CA ASP A 223 -7.10 -17.07 -17.77
C ASP A 223 -6.30 -16.04 -18.61
N ALA A 224 -5.36 -15.28 -18.02
CA ALA A 224 -4.45 -14.47 -18.82
C ALA A 224 -3.47 -15.39 -19.57
N PRO A 225 -3.31 -15.28 -20.92
CA PRO A 225 -2.33 -16.08 -21.61
C PRO A 225 -0.95 -15.73 -21.08
N ASP A 226 -0.32 -16.73 -20.47
CA ASP A 226 1.10 -16.91 -20.14
C ASP A 226 1.98 -15.64 -20.05
N VAL A 227 1.50 -14.62 -19.33
CA VAL A 227 2.39 -13.55 -18.84
C VAL A 227 3.06 -14.11 -17.58
N PRO A 228 4.37 -14.43 -17.64
CA PRO A 228 5.06 -14.99 -16.49
C PRO A 228 4.79 -14.08 -15.28
N SER A 229 4.33 -14.67 -14.17
CA SER A 229 4.18 -13.92 -12.91
C SER A 229 5.54 -13.31 -12.55
N LEU A 230 5.56 -12.18 -11.85
CA LEU A 230 6.81 -11.54 -11.38
C LEU A 230 7.74 -12.54 -10.66
N GLY A 231 7.18 -13.60 -10.06
CA GLY A 231 7.94 -14.69 -9.44
C GLY A 231 8.56 -15.68 -10.43
N GLN A 232 8.10 -15.69 -11.70
CA GLN A 232 8.65 -16.51 -12.77
C GLN A 232 9.66 -15.75 -13.64
N LEU A 233 9.69 -14.43 -13.55
CA LEU A 233 10.69 -13.59 -14.21
C LEU A 233 11.96 -13.57 -13.35
N GLY A 234 13.09 -13.93 -13.96
CA GLY A 234 14.38 -13.74 -13.30
C GLY A 234 14.66 -12.26 -13.04
N GLU A 235 15.40 -11.95 -11.97
CA GLU A 235 15.75 -10.57 -11.60
C GLU A 235 16.36 -9.78 -12.76
N ALA A 236 17.18 -10.44 -13.59
CA ALA A 236 17.81 -9.83 -14.77
C ALA A 236 16.79 -9.37 -15.83
N GLU A 237 15.69 -10.12 -15.99
CA GLU A 237 14.64 -9.77 -16.94
C GLU A 237 13.78 -8.61 -16.42
N VAL A 238 13.45 -8.63 -15.13
CA VAL A 238 12.74 -7.52 -14.47
C VAL A 238 13.57 -6.24 -14.57
N PHE A 239 14.87 -6.32 -14.31
CA PHE A 239 15.79 -5.20 -14.48
C PHE A 239 15.84 -4.67 -15.92
N ALA A 240 15.98 -5.55 -16.90
CA ALA A 240 16.03 -5.15 -18.31
C ALA A 240 14.72 -4.47 -18.78
N ARG A 241 13.56 -4.98 -18.34
CA ARG A 241 12.25 -4.37 -18.63
C ARG A 241 12.11 -2.99 -17.98
N LYS A 242 12.51 -2.86 -16.72
CA LYS A 242 12.48 -1.58 -16.00
C LYS A 242 13.42 -0.57 -16.64
N TRP A 243 14.63 -0.98 -16.96
CA TRP A 243 15.61 -0.14 -17.65
C TRP A 243 15.06 0.38 -18.99
N ARG A 244 14.44 -0.52 -19.78
CA ARG A 244 13.83 -0.13 -21.06
C ARG A 244 12.71 0.89 -20.90
N LEU A 245 11.91 0.79 -19.83
CA LEU A 245 10.86 1.77 -19.50
C LEU A 245 11.44 3.13 -19.16
N ASP A 246 12.56 3.17 -18.43
CA ASP A 246 13.14 4.42 -17.93
C ASP A 246 14.02 5.12 -18.98
N TYR A 247 14.75 4.34 -19.80
CA TYR A 247 15.77 4.86 -20.71
C TYR A 247 15.46 4.61 -22.21
N GLY A 248 14.35 3.96 -22.54
CA GLY A 248 13.92 3.71 -23.91
C GLY A 248 14.73 2.63 -24.68
N SER A 249 15.81 2.08 -24.10
CA SER A 249 16.68 1.06 -24.67
C SER A 249 16.94 -0.08 -23.69
N LEU A 250 17.48 -1.20 -24.17
CA LEU A 250 17.95 -2.25 -23.26
C LEU A 250 19.27 -1.83 -22.60
N PRO A 251 19.56 -2.31 -21.36
CA PRO A 251 20.84 -2.05 -20.70
C PRO A 251 22.00 -2.69 -21.49
N GLY A 252 23.13 -2.02 -21.54
CA GLY A 252 24.36 -2.55 -22.10
C GLY A 252 24.86 -3.81 -21.39
N ASP A 253 25.78 -4.55 -22.01
CA ASP A 253 26.30 -5.81 -21.44
C ASP A 253 27.06 -5.59 -20.13
N ASP A 254 27.77 -4.47 -20.01
CA ASP A 254 28.45 -4.03 -18.80
C ASP A 254 27.47 -3.78 -17.65
N VAL A 255 26.39 -3.04 -17.89
CA VAL A 255 25.36 -2.76 -16.90
C VAL A 255 24.64 -4.04 -16.47
N ARG A 256 24.40 -4.96 -17.41
CA ARG A 256 23.79 -6.28 -17.11
C ARG A 256 24.71 -7.14 -16.25
N ALA A 257 26.02 -7.11 -16.52
CA ALA A 257 27.01 -7.85 -15.76
C ALA A 257 27.13 -7.30 -14.32
N ASP A 258 27.15 -5.97 -14.17
CA ASP A 258 27.19 -5.32 -12.85
C ASP A 258 25.93 -5.61 -12.03
N PHE A 259 24.75 -5.57 -12.67
CA PHE A 259 23.50 -5.95 -12.02
C PHE A 259 23.51 -7.42 -11.57
N GLY A 260 24.01 -8.34 -12.43
CA GLY A 260 24.17 -9.75 -12.08
C GLY A 260 25.05 -9.97 -10.86
N GLN A 261 26.16 -9.22 -10.76
CA GLN A 261 27.03 -9.26 -9.57
C GLN A 261 26.31 -8.76 -8.32
N LEU A 262 25.56 -7.64 -8.42
CA LEU A 262 24.77 -7.11 -7.30
C LEU A 262 23.72 -8.11 -6.80
N VAL A 263 23.03 -8.80 -7.72
CA VAL A 263 22.06 -9.84 -7.36
C VAL A 263 22.73 -11.02 -6.67
N ALA A 264 23.90 -11.49 -7.18
CA ALA A 264 24.65 -12.57 -6.55
C ALA A 264 25.09 -12.20 -5.13
N MET A 265 25.59 -10.97 -4.94
CA MET A 265 26.00 -10.44 -3.64
C MET A 265 24.82 -10.29 -2.67
N ALA A 266 23.63 -9.92 -3.16
CA ALA A 266 22.43 -9.82 -2.33
C ALA A 266 21.90 -11.16 -1.86
N LYS A 267 22.15 -12.24 -2.65
CA LYS A 267 21.73 -13.61 -2.32
C LYS A 267 22.67 -14.33 -1.35
N ASP A 268 23.95 -13.92 -1.30
CA ASP A 268 24.96 -14.48 -0.38
C ASP A 268 25.83 -13.34 0.20
N PRO A 269 25.34 -12.63 1.19
CA PRO A 269 26.03 -11.48 1.76
C PRO A 269 27.14 -11.91 2.72
N GLY A 270 28.31 -12.29 2.22
CA GLY A 270 29.53 -12.44 3.00
C GLY A 270 30.05 -11.10 3.56
N ALA A 271 30.89 -11.13 4.60
CA ALA A 271 31.41 -9.90 5.25
C ALA A 271 32.22 -9.00 4.29
N ALA A 272 32.91 -9.58 3.30
CA ALA A 272 33.65 -8.85 2.26
C ALA A 272 32.73 -8.09 1.27
N ASP A 273 31.50 -8.49 1.15
CA ASP A 273 30.56 -7.95 0.17
C ASP A 273 29.87 -6.68 0.65
N ARG A 274 29.74 -6.47 1.95
CA ARG A 274 29.20 -5.19 2.49
C ARG A 274 30.09 -4.00 2.17
N GLU A 275 31.41 -4.19 2.19
CA GLU A 275 32.36 -3.12 1.84
C GLU A 275 32.36 -2.83 0.33
N ARG A 276 32.18 -3.87 -0.49
CA ARG A 276 31.97 -3.74 -1.94
C ARG A 276 30.66 -3.05 -2.29
N LEU A 277 29.54 -3.43 -1.65
CA LEU A 277 28.24 -2.79 -1.82
C LEU A 277 28.28 -1.31 -1.45
N ALA A 278 29.02 -0.94 -0.40
CA ALA A 278 29.22 0.46 -0.01
C ALA A 278 29.99 1.27 -1.07
N ARG A 279 30.86 0.63 -1.87
CA ARG A 279 31.58 1.28 -2.97
C ARG A 279 30.73 1.42 -4.24
N ILE A 280 29.78 0.52 -4.47
CA ILE A 280 28.93 0.50 -5.69
C ILE A 280 27.65 1.33 -5.48
N ALA A 281 27.15 1.46 -4.26
CA ALA A 281 25.95 2.24 -3.93
C ALA A 281 25.97 3.70 -4.47
N PRO A 282 27.08 4.44 -4.43
CA PRO A 282 27.17 5.78 -5.02
C PRO A 282 27.02 5.80 -6.54
N LEU A 283 27.42 4.73 -7.24
CA LEU A 283 27.32 4.63 -8.71
C LEU A 283 25.89 4.38 -9.18
N VAL A 284 25.09 3.69 -8.36
CA VAL A 284 23.67 3.39 -8.67
C VAL A 284 22.78 4.60 -8.39
N THR A 285 23.21 5.50 -7.50
CA THR A 285 22.47 6.72 -7.13
C THR A 285 22.83 7.94 -7.96
N ALA A 286 23.91 7.88 -8.74
CA ALA A 286 24.29 8.94 -9.69
C ALA A 286 23.29 8.97 -10.84
N ARG A 287 22.25 9.80 -10.73
CA ARG A 287 21.43 10.20 -11.88
C ARG A 287 22.36 10.85 -12.89
N PRO A 288 22.32 10.48 -14.19
CA PRO A 288 22.95 11.31 -15.20
C PRO A 288 22.29 12.71 -15.10
N ALA A 289 23.09 13.72 -14.84
CA ALA A 289 22.67 15.10 -14.90
C ALA A 289 22.35 15.41 -16.38
N GLY A 290 21.07 15.24 -16.74
CA GLY A 290 20.54 15.76 -17.99
C GLY A 290 20.57 17.28 -17.90
N GLU A 291 21.33 17.88 -18.78
CA GLU A 291 21.46 19.31 -18.98
C GLU A 291 20.10 19.97 -19.08
N LEU A 292 19.72 20.71 -18.04
CA LEU A 292 18.71 21.76 -18.15
C LEU A 292 19.46 23.06 -18.49
N SER A 293 19.85 23.21 -19.78
CA SER A 293 20.19 24.51 -20.31
C SER A 293 18.91 25.29 -20.56
N GLY A 294 18.39 25.96 -19.52
CA GLY A 294 17.36 26.98 -19.61
C GLY A 294 18.04 28.31 -19.85
N SER A 295 17.97 28.82 -21.06
CA SER A 295 18.38 30.17 -21.44
C SER A 295 17.59 31.20 -20.62
N SER A 296 18.27 31.89 -19.72
CA SER A 296 17.79 33.14 -19.13
C SER A 296 17.97 34.24 -20.15
N THR A 297 16.89 34.64 -20.81
CA THR A 297 16.84 35.91 -21.54
C THR A 297 16.58 37.02 -20.53
N GLN A 298 17.62 37.78 -20.22
CA GLN A 298 17.46 39.09 -19.63
C GLN A 298 16.79 40.01 -20.63
N ALA A 299 15.67 40.60 -20.25
CA ALA A 299 15.15 41.81 -20.91
C ALA A 299 15.33 42.96 -19.96
N GLU A 300 16.34 43.77 -20.26
CA GLU A 300 16.39 45.16 -19.84
C GLU A 300 15.37 45.97 -20.67
N GLY A 301 14.66 46.84 -20.00
CA GLY A 301 13.79 47.82 -20.62
C GLY A 301 12.82 48.40 -19.61
#